data_a4e50d063cd293e69f5cd93b513ebd5e
#
_entry.id   a4e50d063cd293e69f5cd93b513ebd5e
#
_cell.length_a   1.000
_cell.length_b   1.000
_cell.length_c   1.000
_cell.angle_alpha   90.00
_cell.angle_beta   90.00
_cell.angle_gamma   90.00
#
_symmetry.space_group_name_H-M   'P 1'
#
loop_
_entity.id
_entity.type
_entity.pdbx_description
1 polymer ?
#
loop_
_entity_poly.entity_id
_entity_poly.type
_entity_poly.pdbx_seq_one_letter_code
_entity_poly.pdbx_strand_id
1 'polypeptide(L)'
;MADANGFITHGIKRISVSNVNKFRECPSAWAASYLAKHRFKAGWAAWQGNAVESGVEHGLFNGGSIDDCVKIAVDDLNERSLFASNKLEQMEKRKPIMSRMITNALEQLLPLGEPDTPPEGSRQWEINIPVRFRKGEGGVINNLGYLDFKYTTGKHAEN
;
A
#
# COMPACT_ATOMS: atom_id res chain seq x y z
N MET A 1 22.81 15.61 27.39
CA MET A 1 21.42 15.16 27.44
C MET A 1 21.05 14.77 26.03
N ALA A 2 20.63 13.55 25.81
CA ALA A 2 20.17 13.12 24.48
C ALA A 2 18.88 13.88 24.19
N ASP A 3 18.88 14.67 23.14
CA ASP A 3 17.69 15.39 22.68
C ASP A 3 16.56 14.40 22.46
N ALA A 4 15.52 14.49 23.29
CA ALA A 4 14.37 13.61 23.19
C ALA A 4 13.66 13.89 21.86
N ASN A 5 13.86 13.00 20.88
CA ASN A 5 13.10 13.03 19.65
C ASN A 5 11.61 12.91 19.98
N GLY A 6 10.83 13.98 19.76
CA GLY A 6 9.41 14.03 20.07
C GLY A 6 8.61 12.87 19.49
N PHE A 7 9.01 12.32 18.34
CA PHE A 7 8.39 11.12 17.77
C PHE A 7 8.63 9.88 18.66
N ILE A 8 9.87 9.69 19.13
CA ILE A 8 10.22 8.58 20.02
C ILE A 8 9.48 8.68 21.33
N THR A 9 9.38 9.89 21.90
CA THR A 9 8.64 10.16 23.15
C THR A 9 7.18 9.72 23.05
N HIS A 10 6.58 9.86 21.85
CA HIS A 10 5.21 9.41 21.57
C HIS A 10 5.14 8.00 20.98
N GLY A 11 6.23 7.24 20.99
CA GLY A 11 6.29 5.87 20.48
C GLY A 11 6.20 5.75 18.98
N ILE A 12 6.46 6.84 18.23
CA ILE A 12 6.48 6.85 16.77
C ILE A 12 7.90 6.55 16.31
N LYS A 13 8.13 5.31 15.91
CA LYS A 13 9.46 4.84 15.47
C LYS A 13 9.76 5.15 14.01
N ARG A 14 8.73 5.35 13.20
CA ARG A 14 8.81 5.57 11.75
C ARG A 14 7.59 6.33 11.24
N ILE A 15 7.77 7.06 10.17
CA ILE A 15 6.70 7.74 9.44
C ILE A 15 6.59 7.16 8.03
N SER A 16 5.46 7.37 7.37
CA SER A 16 5.25 7.02 5.97
C SER A 16 4.67 8.21 5.21
N VAL A 17 4.68 8.14 3.89
CA VAL A 17 4.07 9.18 3.04
C VAL A 17 2.60 9.38 3.40
N SER A 18 1.85 8.30 3.59
CA SER A 18 0.44 8.35 3.99
C SER A 18 0.25 8.98 5.37
N ASN A 19 1.20 8.74 6.32
CA ASN A 19 1.20 9.37 7.63
C ASN A 19 1.38 10.88 7.50
N VAL A 20 2.36 11.32 6.71
CA VAL A 20 2.61 12.75 6.46
C VAL A 20 1.43 13.42 5.77
N ASN A 21 0.86 12.79 4.75
CA ASN A 21 -0.31 13.33 4.05
C ASN A 21 -1.51 13.47 4.98
N LYS A 22 -1.78 12.46 5.80
CA LYS A 22 -2.86 12.54 6.79
C LYS A 22 -2.66 13.68 7.79
N PHE A 23 -1.42 13.93 8.22
CA PHE A 23 -1.11 15.09 9.07
C PHE A 23 -1.40 16.41 8.37
N ARG A 24 -1.01 16.53 7.10
CA ARG A 24 -1.26 17.75 6.30
C ARG A 24 -2.75 18.01 6.06
N GLU A 25 -3.52 16.96 5.81
CA GLU A 25 -4.95 17.05 5.56
C GLU A 25 -5.74 17.37 6.85
N CYS A 26 -5.44 16.67 7.94
CA CYS A 26 -6.14 16.84 9.22
C CYS A 26 -5.26 16.43 10.41
N PRO A 27 -4.55 17.36 11.04
CA PRO A 27 -3.70 17.08 12.21
C PRO A 27 -4.43 16.37 13.36
N SER A 28 -5.70 16.72 13.59
CA SER A 28 -6.50 16.09 14.67
C SER A 28 -6.81 14.62 14.36
N ALA A 29 -7.15 14.29 13.11
CA ALA A 29 -7.36 12.91 12.68
C ALA A 29 -6.05 12.11 12.69
N TRP A 30 -4.94 12.77 12.38
CA TRP A 30 -3.61 12.18 12.51
C TRP A 30 -3.29 11.87 13.98
N ALA A 31 -3.46 12.83 14.89
CA ALA A 31 -3.24 12.63 16.32
C ALA A 31 -4.10 11.49 16.87
N ALA A 32 -5.38 11.45 16.54
CA ALA A 32 -6.26 10.36 16.93
C ALA A 32 -5.75 8.99 16.47
N SER A 33 -5.25 8.91 15.24
CA SER A 33 -4.80 7.63 14.64
C SER A 33 -3.43 7.18 15.15
N TYR A 34 -2.47 8.10 15.28
CA TYR A 34 -1.07 7.77 15.53
C TYR A 34 -0.62 7.99 16.97
N LEU A 35 -1.17 8.96 17.68
CA LEU A 35 -0.88 9.20 19.10
C LEU A 35 -1.87 8.43 19.99
N ALA A 36 -3.16 8.61 19.79
CA ALA A 36 -4.19 7.92 20.56
C ALA A 36 -4.48 6.48 20.06
N LYS A 37 -3.82 6.05 18.98
CA LYS A 37 -3.95 4.71 18.38
C LYS A 37 -5.39 4.33 17.99
N HIS A 38 -6.23 5.31 17.75
CA HIS A 38 -7.58 5.11 17.21
C HIS A 38 -7.49 4.73 15.73
N ARG A 39 -7.56 3.44 15.43
CA ARG A 39 -7.59 2.96 14.05
C ARG A 39 -9.02 2.93 13.52
N PHE A 40 -9.28 3.70 12.49
CA PHE A 40 -10.51 3.56 11.73
C PHE A 40 -10.48 2.25 10.94
N LYS A 41 -11.61 1.55 10.90
CA LYS A 41 -11.73 0.35 10.07
C LYS A 41 -11.52 0.72 8.60
N ALA A 42 -10.81 -0.14 7.89
CA ALA A 42 -10.70 -0.02 6.43
C ALA A 42 -12.10 -0.07 5.81
N GLY A 43 -12.29 0.73 4.78
CA GLY A 43 -13.54 0.77 4.03
C GLY A 43 -13.38 0.20 2.62
N TRP A 44 -14.45 0.21 1.86
CA TRP A 44 -14.54 -0.35 0.52
C TRP A 44 -13.43 0.10 -0.43
N ALA A 45 -13.02 1.37 -0.38
CA ALA A 45 -11.94 1.88 -1.25
C ALA A 45 -10.59 1.21 -0.94
N ALA A 46 -10.26 1.04 0.34
CA ALA A 46 -9.02 0.37 0.75
C ALA A 46 -9.06 -1.13 0.44
N TRP A 47 -10.19 -1.80 0.68
CA TRP A 47 -10.36 -3.21 0.32
C TRP A 47 -10.26 -3.43 -1.19
N GLN A 48 -10.87 -2.55 -1.99
CA GLN A 48 -10.76 -2.60 -3.45
C GLN A 48 -9.32 -2.42 -3.92
N GLY A 49 -8.58 -1.46 -3.36
CA GLY A 49 -7.16 -1.25 -3.69
C GLY A 49 -6.34 -2.51 -3.45
N ASN A 50 -6.44 -3.10 -2.25
CA ASN A 50 -5.74 -4.33 -1.92
C ASN A 50 -6.15 -5.52 -2.80
N ALA A 51 -7.42 -5.61 -3.14
CA ALA A 51 -7.92 -6.68 -4.01
C ALA A 51 -7.40 -6.54 -5.45
N VAL A 52 -7.34 -5.32 -5.98
CA VAL A 52 -6.72 -5.04 -7.29
C VAL A 52 -5.24 -5.41 -7.27
N GLU A 53 -4.52 -5.05 -6.21
CA GLU A 53 -3.11 -5.44 -6.01
C GLU A 53 -2.94 -6.96 -6.07
N SER A 54 -3.79 -7.73 -5.36
CA SER A 54 -3.76 -9.20 -5.39
C SER A 54 -3.99 -9.76 -6.80
N GLY A 55 -4.90 -9.19 -7.58
CA GLY A 55 -5.12 -9.59 -8.96
C GLY A 55 -3.95 -9.27 -9.89
N VAL A 56 -3.35 -8.08 -9.76
CA VAL A 56 -2.17 -7.68 -10.54
C VAL A 56 -0.96 -8.55 -10.17
N GLU A 57 -0.71 -8.78 -8.88
CA GLU A 57 0.33 -9.68 -8.38
C GLU A 57 0.21 -11.07 -9.00
N HIS A 58 -1.02 -11.63 -9.03
CA HIS A 58 -1.26 -12.91 -9.68
C HIS A 58 -0.87 -12.91 -11.16
N GLY A 59 -1.25 -11.88 -11.90
CA GLY A 59 -0.91 -11.76 -13.32
C GLY A 59 0.59 -11.64 -13.60
N LEU A 60 1.32 -10.94 -12.73
CA LEU A 60 2.75 -10.71 -12.89
C LEU A 60 3.61 -11.92 -12.52
N PHE A 61 3.27 -12.63 -11.45
CA PHE A 61 4.12 -13.72 -10.92
C PHE A 61 3.66 -15.11 -11.35
N ASN A 62 2.36 -15.33 -11.58
CA ASN A 62 1.84 -16.65 -11.88
C ASN A 62 1.48 -16.81 -13.36
N GLY A 63 1.37 -15.71 -14.07
CA GLY A 63 0.86 -15.70 -15.44
C GLY A 63 -0.60 -16.20 -15.47
N GLY A 64 -1.48 -15.53 -16.09
CA GLY A 64 -2.88 -15.94 -16.14
C GLY A 64 -3.65 -15.02 -17.09
N SER A 65 -4.86 -15.41 -17.43
CA SER A 65 -5.71 -14.51 -18.18
C SER A 65 -6.14 -13.32 -17.31
N ILE A 66 -6.53 -12.22 -17.95
CA ILE A 66 -7.10 -11.07 -17.22
C ILE A 66 -8.32 -11.50 -16.40
N ASP A 67 -9.11 -12.44 -16.92
CA ASP A 67 -10.29 -12.96 -16.21
C ASP A 67 -9.90 -13.71 -14.93
N ASP A 68 -8.80 -14.46 -14.94
CA ASP A 68 -8.28 -15.12 -13.73
C ASP A 68 -7.83 -14.09 -12.70
N CYS A 69 -7.10 -13.06 -13.12
CA CYS A 69 -6.66 -11.96 -12.26
C CYS A 69 -7.84 -11.21 -11.64
N VAL A 70 -8.86 -10.93 -12.43
CA VAL A 70 -10.11 -10.30 -11.97
C VAL A 70 -10.85 -11.20 -10.98
N LYS A 71 -10.91 -12.49 -11.23
CA LYS A 71 -11.52 -13.45 -10.31
C LYS A 71 -10.82 -13.46 -8.96
N ILE A 72 -9.48 -13.54 -8.93
CA ILE A 72 -8.69 -13.47 -7.70
C ILE A 72 -9.00 -12.19 -6.92
N ALA A 73 -9.02 -11.05 -7.61
CA ALA A 73 -9.34 -9.77 -6.98
C ALA A 73 -10.78 -9.72 -6.43
N VAL A 74 -11.74 -10.28 -7.15
CA VAL A 74 -13.14 -10.33 -6.68
C VAL A 74 -13.27 -11.23 -5.46
N ASP A 75 -12.58 -12.37 -5.43
CA ASP A 75 -12.59 -13.29 -4.31
C ASP A 75 -11.94 -12.64 -3.07
N ASP A 76 -10.79 -11.97 -3.21
CA ASP A 76 -10.15 -11.22 -2.13
C ASP A 76 -11.05 -10.08 -1.59
N LEU A 77 -11.68 -9.30 -2.47
CA LEU A 77 -12.63 -8.27 -2.05
C LEU A 77 -13.82 -8.88 -1.29
N ASN A 78 -14.31 -10.02 -1.75
CA ASN A 78 -15.42 -10.74 -1.14
C ASN A 78 -15.07 -11.20 0.29
N GLU A 79 -13.86 -11.71 0.50
CA GLU A 79 -13.37 -12.11 1.83
C GLU A 79 -13.23 -10.90 2.77
N ARG A 80 -12.60 -9.82 2.32
CA ARG A 80 -12.40 -8.60 3.12
C ARG A 80 -13.70 -7.93 3.53
N SER A 81 -14.75 -8.10 2.72
CA SER A 81 -16.07 -7.49 2.91
C SER A 81 -17.13 -8.42 3.51
N LEU A 82 -16.75 -9.56 4.10
CA LEU A 82 -17.68 -10.57 4.60
C LEU A 82 -18.79 -9.99 5.51
N PHE A 83 -18.43 -9.06 6.37
CA PHE A 83 -19.35 -8.44 7.33
C PHE A 83 -19.74 -7.01 6.99
N ALA A 84 -19.49 -6.58 5.75
CA ALA A 84 -19.82 -5.23 5.32
C ALA A 84 -21.32 -5.09 5.01
N SER A 85 -21.88 -3.96 5.41
CA SER A 85 -23.20 -3.54 4.94
C SER A 85 -23.19 -3.24 3.45
N ASN A 86 -24.31 -3.41 2.78
CA ASN A 86 -24.51 -3.17 1.35
C ASN A 86 -23.53 -3.96 0.44
N LYS A 87 -23.14 -5.17 0.86
CA LYS A 87 -22.12 -5.96 0.17
C LYS A 87 -22.46 -6.21 -1.30
N LEU A 88 -23.67 -6.68 -1.61
CA LEU A 88 -24.07 -7.01 -2.98
C LEU A 88 -23.98 -5.77 -3.90
N GLU A 89 -24.58 -4.66 -3.51
CA GLU A 89 -24.54 -3.42 -4.27
C GLU A 89 -23.11 -2.94 -4.52
N GLN A 90 -22.27 -2.98 -3.48
CA GLN A 90 -20.88 -2.53 -3.58
C GLN A 90 -20.04 -3.46 -4.45
N MET A 91 -20.26 -4.76 -4.41
CA MET A 91 -19.57 -5.72 -5.27
C MET A 91 -19.93 -5.50 -6.75
N GLU A 92 -21.22 -5.37 -7.07
CA GLU A 92 -21.71 -5.08 -8.42
C GLU A 92 -21.08 -3.80 -9.00
N LYS A 93 -21.07 -2.74 -8.20
CA LYS A 93 -20.51 -1.44 -8.58
C LYS A 93 -19.00 -1.48 -8.81
N ARG A 94 -18.27 -2.27 -8.02
CA ARG A 94 -16.80 -2.26 -8.00
C ARG A 94 -16.17 -3.24 -8.97
N LYS A 95 -16.81 -4.35 -9.24
CA LYS A 95 -16.28 -5.38 -10.15
C LYS A 95 -15.83 -4.82 -11.52
N PRO A 96 -16.63 -4.03 -12.27
CA PRO A 96 -16.19 -3.47 -13.54
C PRO A 96 -15.04 -2.46 -13.39
N ILE A 97 -14.99 -1.75 -12.27
CA ILE A 97 -13.90 -0.81 -11.98
C ILE A 97 -12.60 -1.58 -11.76
N MET A 98 -12.64 -2.65 -10.96
CA MET A 98 -11.49 -3.51 -10.67
C MET A 98 -10.96 -4.17 -11.94
N SER A 99 -11.84 -4.71 -12.78
CA SER A 99 -11.45 -5.30 -14.06
C SER A 99 -10.64 -4.32 -14.90
N ARG A 100 -11.13 -3.08 -15.06
CA ARG A 100 -10.42 -2.04 -15.81
C ARG A 100 -9.08 -1.65 -15.14
N MET A 101 -9.04 -1.55 -13.81
CA MET A 101 -7.80 -1.23 -13.10
C MET A 101 -6.74 -2.31 -13.28
N ILE A 102 -7.12 -3.58 -13.19
CA ILE A 102 -6.22 -4.73 -13.38
C ILE A 102 -5.72 -4.77 -14.82
N THR A 103 -6.61 -4.65 -15.80
CA THR A 103 -6.24 -4.63 -17.23
C THR A 103 -5.22 -3.52 -17.49
N ASN A 104 -5.52 -2.29 -17.11
CA ASN A 104 -4.62 -1.16 -17.33
C ASN A 104 -3.26 -1.33 -16.62
N ALA A 105 -3.26 -1.89 -15.42
CA ALA A 105 -2.02 -2.15 -14.69
C ALA A 105 -1.17 -3.22 -15.38
N LEU A 106 -1.76 -4.34 -15.78
CA LEU A 106 -1.04 -5.42 -16.47
C LEU A 106 -0.55 -5.00 -17.85
N GLU A 107 -1.31 -4.23 -18.62
CA GLU A 107 -0.87 -3.66 -19.89
C GLU A 107 0.39 -2.80 -19.76
N GLN A 108 0.55 -2.09 -18.64
CA GLN A 108 1.72 -1.26 -18.40
C GLN A 108 2.88 -2.01 -17.75
N LEU A 109 2.61 -2.97 -16.89
CA LEU A 109 3.63 -3.65 -16.10
C LEU A 109 4.23 -4.86 -16.82
N LEU A 110 3.43 -5.66 -17.54
CA LEU A 110 3.95 -6.83 -18.26
C LEU A 110 5.07 -6.52 -19.28
N PRO A 111 5.03 -5.39 -20.03
CA PRO A 111 6.12 -5.02 -20.92
C PRO A 111 7.45 -4.71 -20.22
N LEU A 112 7.43 -4.44 -18.90
CA LEU A 112 8.65 -4.19 -18.13
C LEU A 112 9.44 -5.48 -17.83
N GLY A 113 8.82 -6.63 -18.04
CA GLY A 113 9.40 -7.94 -17.75
C GLY A 113 8.88 -8.52 -16.43
N GLU A 114 9.58 -9.54 -15.95
CA GLU A 114 9.23 -10.20 -14.69
C GLU A 114 9.76 -9.38 -13.50
N PRO A 115 8.90 -9.03 -12.52
CA PRO A 115 9.35 -8.31 -11.34
C PRO A 115 10.18 -9.21 -10.41
N ASP A 116 11.07 -8.59 -9.66
CA ASP A 116 11.83 -9.29 -8.63
C ASP A 116 10.90 -9.87 -7.56
N THR A 117 11.23 -11.05 -7.06
CA THR A 117 10.50 -11.65 -5.93
C THR A 117 10.81 -10.90 -4.63
N PRO A 118 9.80 -10.44 -3.88
CA PRO A 118 10.02 -9.84 -2.58
C PRO A 118 10.72 -10.79 -1.60
N PRO A 119 11.37 -10.26 -0.55
CA PRO A 119 11.97 -11.10 0.49
C PRO A 119 10.98 -12.10 1.09
N GLU A 120 11.47 -13.28 1.44
CA GLU A 120 10.63 -14.34 2.02
C GLU A 120 9.78 -13.83 3.18
N GLY A 121 8.51 -14.15 3.17
CA GLY A 121 7.54 -13.69 4.17
C GLY A 121 7.05 -12.24 4.00
N SER A 122 7.48 -11.55 2.93
CA SER A 122 7.01 -10.20 2.60
C SER A 122 6.26 -10.20 1.26
N ARG A 123 5.23 -9.37 1.16
CA ARG A 123 4.52 -9.12 -0.11
C ARG A 123 5.07 -7.93 -0.89
N GLN A 124 5.89 -7.11 -0.25
CA GLN A 124 6.34 -5.82 -0.78
C GLN A 124 7.79 -5.58 -0.39
N TRP A 125 8.45 -4.71 -1.14
CA TRP A 125 9.80 -4.24 -0.83
C TRP A 125 9.73 -3.07 0.17
N GLU A 126 10.34 -3.24 1.34
CA GLU A 126 10.43 -2.17 2.32
C GLU A 126 11.57 -1.20 1.98
N ILE A 127 11.27 0.08 1.96
CA ILE A 127 12.26 1.15 1.80
C ILE A 127 12.30 1.96 3.09
N ASN A 128 13.47 2.04 3.70
CA ASN A 128 13.72 2.85 4.87
C ASN A 128 14.68 4.00 4.53
N ILE A 129 14.18 5.24 4.53
CA ILE A 129 14.98 6.42 4.28
C ILE A 129 15.09 7.24 5.58
N PRO A 130 16.29 7.42 6.14
CA PRO A 130 16.47 8.26 7.32
C PRO A 130 16.22 9.72 6.94
N VAL A 131 15.26 10.36 7.60
CA VAL A 131 14.92 11.76 7.45
C VAL A 131 15.41 12.53 8.68
N ARG A 132 16.27 13.52 8.45
CA ARG A 132 16.75 14.42 9.49
C ARG A 132 15.87 15.67 9.54
N PHE A 133 15.30 15.96 10.69
CA PHE A 133 14.57 17.20 10.89
C PHE A 133 15.53 18.39 11.01
N ARG A 134 15.14 19.52 10.41
CA ARG A 134 15.92 20.77 10.47
C ARG A 134 16.09 21.22 11.91
N LYS A 135 17.33 21.66 12.23
CA LYS A 135 17.74 22.23 13.53
C LYS A 135 17.62 21.25 14.71
N GLY A 136 18.60 20.38 14.83
CA GLY A 136 19.14 19.80 16.06
C GLY A 136 18.20 19.05 17.03
N GLU A 137 17.00 19.52 17.20
CA GLU A 137 16.07 19.07 18.23
C GLU A 137 15.15 17.91 17.80
N GLY A 138 15.00 17.69 16.49
CA GLY A 138 14.08 16.69 15.95
C GLY A 138 14.66 15.28 15.83
N GLY A 139 15.99 15.15 15.83
CA GLY A 139 16.66 13.87 15.61
C GLY A 139 16.47 13.31 14.19
N VAL A 140 16.67 12.01 14.07
CA VAL A 140 16.45 11.25 12.83
C VAL A 140 15.28 10.31 13.00
N ILE A 141 14.36 10.28 12.04
CA ILE A 141 13.28 9.30 11.98
C ILE A 141 13.33 8.60 10.62
N ASN A 142 13.02 7.32 10.60
CA ASN A 142 12.94 6.58 9.35
C ASN A 142 11.61 6.87 8.64
N ASN A 143 11.70 7.29 7.38
CA ASN A 143 10.55 7.31 6.49
C ASN A 143 10.43 5.94 5.85
N LEU A 144 9.33 5.26 6.15
CA LEU A 144 9.02 3.94 5.64
C LEU A 144 8.16 4.06 4.37
N GLY A 145 8.61 3.46 3.31
CA GLY A 145 7.84 3.23 2.09
C GLY A 145 7.79 1.75 1.75
N TYR A 146 6.82 1.39 0.93
CA TYR A 146 6.73 0.07 0.33
C TYR A 146 6.65 0.21 -1.18
N LEU A 147 7.36 -0.67 -1.89
CA LEU A 147 7.21 -0.86 -3.33
C LEU A 147 6.43 -2.16 -3.55
N ASP A 148 5.36 -2.07 -4.30
CA ASP A 148 4.57 -3.23 -4.67
C ASP A 148 5.35 -4.12 -5.65
N PHE A 149 6.05 -3.48 -6.61
CA PHE A 149 6.86 -4.18 -7.61
C PHE A 149 8.21 -3.49 -7.79
N LYS A 150 9.25 -4.30 -7.97
CA LYS A 150 10.62 -3.86 -8.24
C LYS A 150 11.15 -4.64 -9.45
N TYR A 151 11.83 -3.93 -10.35
CA TYR A 151 12.47 -4.50 -11.54
C TYR A 151 13.96 -4.16 -11.50
N THR A 152 14.83 -5.15 -11.34
CA THR A 152 16.30 -4.96 -11.38
C THR A 152 16.92 -5.38 -12.71
N THR A 153 16.17 -6.13 -13.51
CA THR A 153 16.60 -6.56 -14.84
C THR A 153 15.57 -6.13 -15.87
N GLY A 154 15.97 -5.65 -17.03
CA GLY A 154 15.09 -5.24 -18.11
C GLY A 154 15.40 -3.85 -18.64
N LYS A 155 14.62 -3.39 -19.62
CA LYS A 155 14.83 -2.12 -20.35
C LYS A 155 14.77 -0.85 -19.47
N HIS A 156 14.37 -0.95 -18.22
CA HIS A 156 14.18 0.17 -17.29
C HIS A 156 15.01 0.07 -16.00
N ALA A 157 15.93 -0.91 -15.92
CA ALA A 157 16.81 -1.07 -14.76
C ALA A 157 17.90 0.02 -14.65
N GLU A 158 18.03 0.89 -15.66
CA GLU A 158 19.08 1.93 -15.75
C GLU A 158 18.57 3.37 -15.54
N ASN A 159 17.34 3.58 -15.03
CA ASN A 159 16.83 4.93 -14.75
C ASN A 159 16.60 5.18 -13.26
#